data_49898855d2ca9289af4b782546bb2820
#
_entry.id   49898855d2ca9289af4b782546bb2820
#
_cell.length_a   1.000
_cell.length_b   1.000
_cell.length_c   1.000
_cell.angle_alpha   90.00
_cell.angle_beta   90.00
_cell.angle_gamma   90.00
#
_symmetry.space_group_name_H-M   'P 1'
#
loop_
_entity.id
_entity.type
_entity.pdbx_description
1 polymer ?
#
loop_
_entity_poly.entity_id
_entity_poly.type
_entity_poly.pdbx_seq_one_letter_code
_entity_poly.pdbx_strand_id
1 'polypeptide(L)'
;TFAGRPVFLRPLLDYFENPQYRWSIDGKPVEGETGRVYKFTPSSAGEYRITVSVTEMQNSISVESAVTVVCVNGSESSGYRAASGASSAYSNRVYEYTPAPGQFINETNTGGFTGSESTREAAVEYASKRIAKQSYVSLGSFGGYIIVGFDHSIQNKGGYDFAIQGNAFDSSNEPGIVWVMQDVNGNGLPDDEWYELRGSETGKPTTIQDYEVTYFRPASDGSHTYWIDNLGNTGWVD
;
A
#
# COMPACT_ATOMS: atom_id res chain seq x y z
N THR A 1 0.64 -10.36 13.38
CA THR A 1 1.88 -11.12 13.12
C THR A 1 2.14 -12.16 14.20
N PHE A 2 3.22 -12.96 14.09
CA PHE A 2 3.70 -13.94 15.07
C PHE A 2 5.00 -13.48 15.73
N ALA A 3 5.33 -14.07 16.88
CA ALA A 3 6.63 -13.87 17.50
C ALA A 3 7.79 -14.29 16.57
N GLY A 4 8.80 -13.44 16.45
CA GLY A 4 9.92 -13.62 15.55
C GLY A 4 9.69 -13.24 14.09
N ARG A 5 8.46 -12.89 13.69
CA ARG A 5 8.15 -12.45 12.34
C ARG A 5 8.05 -10.92 12.27
N PRO A 6 8.84 -10.28 11.38
CA PRO A 6 8.87 -8.83 11.29
C PRO A 6 7.58 -8.26 10.66
N VAL A 7 7.27 -7.03 11.03
CA VAL A 7 6.38 -6.13 10.31
C VAL A 7 7.14 -4.85 9.97
N PHE A 8 6.85 -4.28 8.81
CA PHE A 8 7.47 -3.04 8.36
C PHE A 8 6.45 -1.90 8.50
N LEU A 9 6.84 -0.90 9.27
CA LEU A 9 6.00 0.25 9.58
C LEU A 9 6.56 1.48 8.89
N ARG A 10 5.69 2.23 8.24
CA ARG A 10 6.06 3.43 7.49
C ARG A 10 4.98 4.50 7.69
N PRO A 11 5.34 5.71 8.15
CA PRO A 11 4.37 6.79 8.25
C PRO A 11 3.98 7.30 6.86
N LEU A 12 2.70 7.58 6.68
CA LEU A 12 2.22 8.44 5.61
C LEU A 12 2.27 9.87 6.11
N LEU A 13 3.02 10.71 5.44
CA LEU A 13 3.29 12.09 5.83
C LEU A 13 2.84 13.04 4.73
N ASP A 14 2.42 14.24 5.14
CA ASP A 14 2.52 15.41 4.29
C ASP A 14 3.98 15.69 3.96
N TYR A 15 4.22 16.60 3.01
CA TYR A 15 5.59 16.93 2.63
C TYR A 15 6.36 17.56 3.80
N PHE A 16 7.52 16.98 4.12
CA PHE A 16 8.49 17.48 5.07
C PHE A 16 9.86 17.58 4.38
N GLU A 17 10.50 18.71 4.46
CA GLU A 17 11.87 18.87 3.98
C GLU A 17 12.87 18.31 5.02
N ASN A 18 13.67 17.31 4.62
CA ASN A 18 14.66 16.66 5.50
C ASN A 18 14.07 16.12 6.82
N PRO A 19 13.04 15.26 6.80
CA PRO A 19 12.42 14.75 8.01
C PRO A 19 13.36 13.89 8.84
N GLN A 20 13.29 14.03 10.15
CA GLN A 20 13.98 13.18 11.12
C GLN A 20 12.98 12.29 11.83
N TYR A 21 13.25 10.98 11.85
CA TYR A 21 12.35 9.98 12.43
C TYR A 21 12.87 9.49 13.76
N ARG A 22 11.96 9.27 14.70
CA ARG A 22 12.23 8.62 15.99
C ARG A 22 11.10 7.65 16.29
N TRP A 23 11.47 6.42 16.61
CA TRP A 23 10.53 5.36 16.92
C TRP A 23 10.52 5.04 18.40
N SER A 24 9.36 4.63 18.91
CA SER A 24 9.21 4.11 20.27
C SER A 24 8.23 2.92 20.29
N ILE A 25 8.43 2.03 21.26
CA ILE A 25 7.57 0.89 21.54
C ILE A 25 7.06 1.05 22.97
N ASP A 26 5.75 1.09 23.16
CA ASP A 26 5.10 1.26 24.46
C ASP A 26 5.66 2.45 25.25
N GLY A 27 5.94 3.55 24.52
CA GLY A 27 6.52 4.78 25.08
C GLY A 27 8.03 4.73 25.36
N LYS A 28 8.72 3.62 25.06
CA LYS A 28 10.18 3.52 25.22
C LYS A 28 10.88 3.76 23.87
N PRO A 29 11.82 4.71 23.77
CA PRO A 29 12.55 4.94 22.53
C PRO A 29 13.27 3.69 22.03
N VAL A 30 13.31 3.54 20.70
CA VAL A 30 14.12 2.53 20.01
C VAL A 30 15.42 3.19 19.62
N GLU A 31 16.48 2.89 20.35
CA GLU A 31 17.78 3.52 20.18
C GLU A 31 18.39 3.19 18.81
N GLY A 32 18.89 4.22 18.12
CA GLY A 32 19.54 4.09 16.82
C GLY A 32 18.61 3.93 15.63
N GLU A 33 17.29 3.81 15.86
CA GLU A 33 16.33 3.69 14.75
C GLU A 33 15.86 5.08 14.31
N THR A 34 16.39 5.50 13.17
CA THR A 34 16.11 6.83 12.58
C THR A 34 15.61 6.73 11.15
N GLY A 35 15.40 5.52 10.65
CA GLY A 35 14.87 5.26 9.32
C GLY A 35 13.38 5.63 9.19
N ARG A 36 12.96 6.00 7.99
CA ARG A 36 11.54 6.20 7.69
C ARG A 36 10.74 4.90 7.81
N VAL A 37 11.35 3.78 7.43
CA VAL A 37 10.76 2.45 7.58
C VAL A 37 11.35 1.78 8.79
N TYR A 38 10.50 1.42 9.75
CA TYR A 38 10.91 0.68 10.95
C TYR A 38 10.53 -0.80 10.82
N LYS A 39 11.53 -1.67 10.90
CA LYS A 39 11.34 -3.13 10.96
C LYS A 39 11.16 -3.57 12.40
N PHE A 40 9.92 -3.77 12.82
CA PHE A 40 9.60 -4.27 14.15
C PHE A 40 9.47 -5.79 14.14
N THR A 41 10.14 -6.49 15.07
CA THR A 41 10.02 -7.95 15.24
C THR A 41 9.58 -8.24 16.67
N PRO A 42 8.31 -8.60 16.92
CA PRO A 42 7.85 -8.93 18.27
C PRO A 42 8.51 -10.23 18.76
N SER A 43 8.88 -10.25 20.04
CA SER A 43 9.50 -11.44 20.68
C SER A 43 8.49 -12.39 21.30
N SER A 44 7.26 -11.95 21.54
CA SER A 44 6.19 -12.74 22.19
C SER A 44 4.82 -12.28 21.73
N ALA A 45 3.80 -13.09 21.94
CA ALA A 45 2.42 -12.67 21.74
C ALA A 45 2.06 -11.52 22.70
N GLY A 46 1.26 -10.57 22.20
CA GLY A 46 0.85 -9.37 22.91
C GLY A 46 0.50 -8.24 21.96
N GLU A 47 0.15 -7.12 22.53
CA GLU A 47 -0.09 -5.88 21.81
C GLU A 47 1.09 -4.93 22.04
N TYR A 48 1.58 -4.31 20.98
CA TYR A 48 2.70 -3.39 21.00
C TYR A 48 2.26 -2.07 20.37
N ARG A 49 2.27 -1.00 21.16
CA ARG A 49 2.01 0.34 20.62
C ARG A 49 3.29 0.92 20.04
N ILE A 50 3.37 0.97 18.74
CA ILE A 50 4.51 1.56 18.02
C ILE A 50 4.15 3.00 17.67
N THR A 51 5.02 3.94 18.06
CA THR A 51 4.86 5.35 17.78
C THR A 51 6.04 5.85 16.95
N VAL A 52 5.76 6.68 15.94
CA VAL A 52 6.76 7.44 15.21
C VAL A 52 6.56 8.93 15.45
N SER A 53 7.63 9.62 15.80
CA SER A 53 7.70 11.09 15.81
C SER A 53 8.54 11.53 14.63
N VAL A 54 8.02 12.45 13.84
CA VAL A 54 8.71 13.01 12.68
C VAL A 54 8.89 14.51 12.90
N THR A 55 10.12 14.98 12.78
CA THR A 55 10.48 16.39 13.01
C THR A 55 11.14 16.95 11.76
N GLU A 56 10.65 18.10 11.31
CA GLU A 56 11.32 18.95 10.34
C GLU A 56 12.18 19.98 11.08
N MET A 57 13.50 19.85 10.94
CA MET A 57 14.43 20.63 11.75
C MET A 57 14.41 22.13 11.41
N GLN A 58 14.17 22.50 10.16
CA GLN A 58 14.22 23.91 9.73
C GLN A 58 13.11 24.74 10.35
N ASN A 59 11.90 24.20 10.41
CA ASN A 59 10.72 24.91 10.91
C ASN A 59 10.32 24.49 12.33
N SER A 60 11.06 23.56 12.95
CA SER A 60 10.75 23.00 14.27
C SER A 60 9.34 22.41 14.36
N ILE A 61 8.82 21.90 13.23
CA ILE A 61 7.52 21.21 13.17
C ILE A 61 7.75 19.77 13.58
N SER A 62 6.94 19.27 14.51
CA SER A 62 6.95 17.86 14.90
C SER A 62 5.54 17.31 14.90
N VAL A 63 5.38 16.12 14.32
CA VAL A 63 4.14 15.37 14.30
C VAL A 63 4.37 13.96 14.83
N GLU A 64 3.33 13.36 15.37
CA GLU A 64 3.40 12.02 15.93
C GLU A 64 2.22 11.18 15.45
N SER A 65 2.48 9.90 15.18
CA SER A 65 1.45 8.92 14.87
C SER A 65 1.78 7.59 15.54
N ALA A 66 0.76 6.80 15.82
CA ALA A 66 0.94 5.50 16.46
C ALA A 66 0.02 4.44 15.85
N VAL A 67 0.50 3.19 15.86
CA VAL A 67 -0.26 2.00 15.50
C VAL A 67 -0.07 0.93 16.56
N THR A 68 -1.08 0.08 16.76
CA THR A 68 -0.96 -1.12 17.59
C THR A 68 -0.68 -2.32 16.71
N VAL A 69 0.46 -2.97 16.93
CA VAL A 69 0.81 -4.24 16.31
C VAL A 69 0.38 -5.36 17.24
N VAL A 70 -0.52 -6.21 16.78
CA VAL A 70 -0.98 -7.40 17.51
C VAL A 70 -0.14 -8.60 17.08
N CYS A 71 0.56 -9.19 18.05
CA CYS A 71 1.31 -10.44 17.87
C CYS A 71 0.52 -11.58 18.53
N VAL A 72 0.17 -12.59 17.75
CA VAL A 72 -0.59 -13.75 18.22
C VAL A 72 0.29 -14.99 18.34
N ASN A 73 -0.13 -15.96 19.13
CA ASN A 73 0.48 -17.29 19.13
C ASN A 73 0.06 -18.04 17.86
N GLY A 74 1.02 -18.60 17.15
CA GLY A 74 0.75 -19.36 15.95
C GLY A 74 2.02 -19.75 15.20
N SER A 75 1.82 -20.25 14.00
CA SER A 75 2.89 -20.59 13.06
C SER A 75 2.49 -20.17 11.65
N GLU A 76 3.45 -20.03 10.75
CA GLU A 76 3.22 -19.63 9.35
C GLU A 76 2.24 -20.54 8.61
N SER A 77 2.13 -21.80 9.00
CA SER A 77 1.19 -22.76 8.40
C SER A 77 -0.27 -22.50 8.79
N SER A 78 -0.53 -21.73 9.84
CA SER A 78 -1.88 -21.50 10.37
C SER A 78 -2.75 -20.63 9.45
N GLY A 79 -2.14 -19.79 8.60
CA GLY A 79 -2.84 -18.89 7.68
C GLY A 79 -3.17 -19.52 6.30
N TYR A 80 -2.71 -20.74 6.01
CA TYR A 80 -2.99 -21.38 4.73
C TYR A 80 -4.46 -21.80 4.60
N ARG A 81 -5.11 -21.33 3.53
CA ARG A 81 -6.51 -21.67 3.19
C ARG A 81 -6.53 -22.45 1.89
N ALA A 82 -6.88 -23.73 1.97
CA ALA A 82 -6.99 -24.57 0.78
C ALA A 82 -8.13 -24.12 -0.16
N ALA A 83 -7.90 -24.14 -1.46
CA ALA A 83 -8.96 -23.95 -2.43
C ALA A 83 -9.97 -25.12 -2.34
N SER A 84 -11.24 -24.81 -2.58
CA SER A 84 -12.34 -25.76 -2.65
C SER A 84 -13.06 -25.65 -4.01
N GLY A 85 -14.00 -26.51 -4.28
CA GLY A 85 -14.82 -26.42 -5.50
C GLY A 85 -15.69 -25.15 -5.59
N ALA A 86 -15.83 -24.40 -4.50
CA ALA A 86 -16.53 -23.13 -4.45
C ALA A 86 -15.61 -21.91 -4.52
N SER A 87 -14.29 -22.12 -4.51
CA SER A 87 -13.32 -21.03 -4.56
C SER A 87 -13.31 -20.32 -5.90
N SER A 88 -13.18 -19.00 -5.84
CA SER A 88 -13.12 -18.15 -7.03
C SER A 88 -11.72 -18.18 -7.67
N ALA A 89 -11.66 -18.28 -8.98
CA ALA A 89 -10.42 -18.08 -9.74
C ALA A 89 -9.99 -16.59 -9.80
N TYR A 90 -10.86 -15.68 -9.37
CA TYR A 90 -10.62 -14.23 -9.38
C TYR A 90 -10.54 -13.69 -7.96
N SER A 91 -9.82 -12.59 -7.80
CA SER A 91 -9.89 -11.82 -6.54
C SER A 91 -11.36 -11.44 -6.28
N ASN A 92 -11.82 -11.65 -5.07
CA ASN A 92 -13.21 -11.47 -4.67
C ASN A 92 -13.38 -10.54 -3.46
N ARG A 93 -12.29 -9.94 -3.02
CA ARG A 93 -12.28 -9.00 -1.91
C ARG A 93 -11.37 -7.81 -2.22
N VAL A 94 -11.82 -6.61 -1.92
CA VAL A 94 -11.00 -5.40 -1.88
C VAL A 94 -10.88 -4.98 -0.43
N TYR A 95 -9.65 -4.84 0.05
CA TYR A 95 -9.35 -4.38 1.41
C TYR A 95 -9.12 -2.88 1.44
N GLU A 96 -8.44 -2.37 0.43
CA GLU A 96 -8.12 -0.96 0.31
C GLU A 96 -8.09 -0.56 -1.16
N TYR A 97 -8.55 0.65 -1.44
CA TYR A 97 -8.44 1.29 -2.74
C TYR A 97 -8.12 2.76 -2.54
N THR A 98 -6.91 3.14 -2.90
CA THR A 98 -6.36 4.48 -2.71
C THR A 98 -5.75 4.94 -4.04
N PRO A 99 -6.57 5.43 -4.99
CA PRO A 99 -6.04 5.97 -6.22
C PRO A 99 -5.33 7.31 -5.96
N ALA A 100 -4.24 7.55 -6.70
CA ALA A 100 -3.58 8.85 -6.72
C ALA A 100 -4.28 9.79 -7.72
N PRO A 101 -4.12 11.11 -7.60
CA PRO A 101 -4.53 12.05 -8.64
C PRO A 101 -3.91 11.68 -9.99
N GLY A 102 -4.67 11.81 -11.07
CA GLY A 102 -4.18 11.46 -12.40
C GLY A 102 -5.30 11.29 -13.40
N GLN A 103 -4.92 11.05 -14.64
CA GLN A 103 -5.85 10.81 -15.73
C GLN A 103 -6.78 9.62 -15.41
N PHE A 104 -8.02 9.72 -15.85
CA PHE A 104 -9.08 8.69 -15.72
C PHE A 104 -9.65 8.46 -14.31
N ILE A 105 -9.13 9.13 -13.29
CA ILE A 105 -9.62 8.94 -11.91
C ILE A 105 -11.07 9.41 -11.73
N ASN A 106 -11.50 10.40 -12.48
CA ASN A 106 -12.86 10.94 -12.45
C ASN A 106 -13.71 10.50 -13.66
N GLU A 107 -13.27 9.50 -14.40
CA GLU A 107 -13.95 9.01 -15.58
C GLU A 107 -14.56 7.61 -15.34
N THR A 108 -15.87 7.57 -15.14
CA THR A 108 -16.58 6.32 -14.80
C THR A 108 -16.42 5.22 -15.85
N ASN A 109 -16.32 5.58 -17.14
CA ASN A 109 -16.15 4.62 -18.22
C ASN A 109 -14.77 3.95 -18.24
N THR A 110 -13.77 4.60 -17.67
CA THR A 110 -12.39 4.14 -17.59
C THR A 110 -12.01 3.60 -16.22
N GLY A 111 -12.98 3.35 -15.35
CA GLY A 111 -12.77 2.81 -14.02
C GLY A 111 -12.45 3.84 -12.94
N GLY A 112 -12.66 5.12 -13.24
CA GLY A 112 -12.56 6.23 -12.30
C GLY A 112 -13.83 6.41 -11.48
N PHE A 113 -13.75 7.29 -10.48
CA PHE A 113 -14.85 7.60 -9.57
C PHE A 113 -16.06 8.24 -10.24
N THR A 114 -17.22 8.08 -9.61
CA THR A 114 -18.48 8.68 -10.05
C THR A 114 -18.69 10.08 -9.49
N GLY A 115 -17.90 10.49 -8.49
CA GLY A 115 -18.05 11.69 -7.71
C GLY A 115 -18.84 11.51 -6.41
N SER A 116 -19.36 10.30 -6.16
CA SER A 116 -20.09 9.97 -4.91
C SER A 116 -19.20 9.27 -3.85
N GLU A 117 -18.01 8.87 -4.20
CA GLU A 117 -17.06 8.15 -3.36
C GLU A 117 -16.27 9.14 -2.49
N SER A 118 -16.93 9.73 -1.49
CA SER A 118 -16.37 10.78 -0.63
C SER A 118 -15.60 10.26 0.60
N THR A 119 -15.62 8.94 0.84
CA THR A 119 -14.90 8.29 1.95
C THR A 119 -14.08 7.10 1.46
N ARG A 120 -13.12 6.64 2.26
CA ARG A 120 -12.33 5.45 1.96
C ARG A 120 -13.22 4.22 1.82
N GLU A 121 -14.23 4.07 2.67
CA GLU A 121 -15.17 2.95 2.65
C GLU A 121 -16.00 2.96 1.35
N ALA A 122 -16.46 4.13 0.92
CA ALA A 122 -17.17 4.28 -0.36
C ALA A 122 -16.27 3.95 -1.55
N ALA A 123 -15.00 4.33 -1.52
CA ALA A 123 -14.02 3.97 -2.54
C ALA A 123 -13.79 2.45 -2.60
N VAL A 124 -13.63 1.79 -1.45
CA VAL A 124 -13.50 0.32 -1.35
C VAL A 124 -14.76 -0.38 -1.86
N GLU A 125 -15.94 0.12 -1.51
CA GLU A 125 -17.21 -0.45 -2.00
C GLU A 125 -17.34 -0.32 -3.51
N TYR A 126 -16.97 0.85 -4.08
CA TYR A 126 -16.93 1.08 -5.51
C TYR A 126 -16.00 0.08 -6.21
N ALA A 127 -14.75 -0.02 -5.76
CA ALA A 127 -13.77 -0.95 -6.32
C ALA A 127 -14.24 -2.41 -6.20
N SER A 128 -14.83 -2.79 -5.08
CA SER A 128 -15.38 -4.14 -4.85
C SER A 128 -16.47 -4.50 -5.87
N LYS A 129 -17.37 -3.57 -6.17
CA LYS A 129 -18.43 -3.76 -7.18
C LYS A 129 -17.86 -3.94 -8.59
N ARG A 130 -16.76 -3.27 -8.90
CA ARG A 130 -16.09 -3.39 -10.19
C ARG A 130 -15.34 -4.71 -10.32
N ILE A 131 -14.53 -5.06 -9.34
CA ILE A 131 -13.77 -6.31 -9.29
C ILE A 131 -14.72 -7.53 -9.32
N ALA A 132 -15.84 -7.50 -8.60
CA ALA A 132 -16.84 -8.57 -8.63
C ALA A 132 -17.43 -8.81 -10.03
N LYS A 133 -17.41 -7.81 -10.91
CA LYS A 133 -17.82 -7.90 -12.32
C LYS A 133 -16.65 -8.18 -13.25
N GLN A 134 -15.48 -8.53 -12.74
CA GLN A 134 -14.25 -8.70 -13.51
C GLN A 134 -13.90 -7.47 -14.35
N SER A 135 -14.20 -6.28 -13.83
CA SER A 135 -13.88 -5.00 -14.43
C SER A 135 -12.72 -4.35 -13.70
N TYR A 136 -12.05 -3.45 -14.36
CA TYR A 136 -10.90 -2.73 -13.81
C TYR A 136 -11.29 -1.46 -13.05
N VAL A 137 -10.35 -0.94 -12.26
CA VAL A 137 -10.36 0.38 -11.63
C VAL A 137 -9.10 1.14 -12.03
N SER A 138 -9.19 2.47 -12.07
CA SER A 138 -8.03 3.33 -12.34
C SER A 138 -7.26 3.58 -11.04
N LEU A 139 -5.94 3.43 -11.06
CA LEU A 139 -5.07 3.72 -9.92
C LEU A 139 -4.53 5.15 -9.94
N GLY A 140 -4.66 5.85 -11.06
CA GLY A 140 -4.12 7.20 -11.21
C GLY A 140 -2.62 7.21 -11.48
N SER A 141 -1.96 8.25 -10.98
CA SER A 141 -0.52 8.43 -11.12
C SER A 141 0.27 7.67 -10.03
N PHE A 142 1.52 8.09 -9.78
CA PHE A 142 2.40 7.48 -8.81
C PHE A 142 1.78 7.42 -7.42
N GLY A 143 1.94 6.28 -6.76
CA GLY A 143 1.46 6.04 -5.40
C GLY A 143 0.03 5.53 -5.30
N GLY A 144 -0.74 5.51 -6.40
CA GLY A 144 -2.07 4.90 -6.38
C GLY A 144 -2.00 3.37 -6.30
N TYR A 145 -2.83 2.76 -5.44
CA TYR A 145 -2.81 1.32 -5.23
C TYR A 145 -4.17 0.74 -4.87
N ILE A 146 -4.26 -0.57 -5.01
CA ILE A 146 -5.38 -1.39 -4.54
C ILE A 146 -4.85 -2.63 -3.84
N ILE A 147 -5.48 -3.00 -2.72
CA ILE A 147 -5.22 -4.26 -2.03
C ILE A 147 -6.40 -5.17 -2.26
N VAL A 148 -6.14 -6.30 -2.90
CA VAL A 148 -7.15 -7.33 -3.19
C VAL A 148 -6.80 -8.65 -2.51
N GLY A 149 -7.81 -9.46 -2.25
CA GLY A 149 -7.64 -10.79 -1.68
C GLY A 149 -8.45 -11.85 -2.40
N PHE A 150 -8.11 -13.09 -2.08
CA PHE A 150 -8.76 -14.30 -2.58
C PHE A 150 -9.38 -15.05 -1.40
N ASP A 151 -10.41 -15.85 -1.67
CA ASP A 151 -11.04 -16.71 -0.66
C ASP A 151 -10.19 -17.93 -0.28
N HIS A 152 -9.07 -18.15 -0.95
CA HIS A 152 -8.09 -19.20 -0.70
C HIS A 152 -6.67 -18.70 -0.89
N SER A 153 -5.68 -19.46 -0.42
CA SER A 153 -4.26 -19.16 -0.62
C SER A 153 -3.82 -19.56 -2.03
N ILE A 154 -3.14 -18.67 -2.73
CA ILE A 154 -2.49 -18.98 -4.00
C ILE A 154 -1.20 -19.72 -3.69
N GLN A 155 -1.01 -20.90 -4.27
CA GLN A 155 0.19 -21.71 -4.08
C GLN A 155 1.25 -21.35 -5.12
N ASN A 156 2.48 -21.15 -4.67
CA ASN A 156 3.64 -21.08 -5.56
C ASN A 156 4.01 -22.49 -6.03
N LYS A 157 3.72 -22.80 -7.29
CA LYS A 157 3.91 -24.15 -7.89
C LYS A 157 5.01 -24.21 -8.94
N GLY A 158 5.75 -23.13 -9.12
CA GLY A 158 6.79 -23.05 -10.16
C GLY A 158 6.18 -22.87 -11.54
N GLY A 159 5.91 -21.61 -11.90
CA GLY A 159 5.25 -21.19 -13.13
C GLY A 159 4.50 -19.89 -12.86
N TYR A 160 3.47 -19.63 -13.61
CA TYR A 160 2.58 -18.50 -13.35
C TYR A 160 1.47 -18.93 -12.40
N ASP A 161 1.41 -18.31 -11.22
CA ASP A 161 0.43 -18.65 -10.19
C ASP A 161 -0.79 -17.75 -10.23
N PHE A 162 -0.66 -16.53 -10.76
CA PHE A 162 -1.76 -15.60 -11.00
C PHE A 162 -1.42 -14.63 -12.15
N ALA A 163 -2.41 -13.91 -12.64
CA ALA A 163 -2.27 -12.89 -13.66
C ALA A 163 -2.97 -11.60 -13.24
N ILE A 164 -2.41 -10.47 -13.62
CA ILE A 164 -3.02 -9.15 -13.48
C ILE A 164 -3.16 -8.58 -14.89
N GLN A 165 -4.40 -8.27 -15.27
CA GLN A 165 -4.65 -7.60 -16.53
C GLN A 165 -4.51 -6.08 -16.31
N GLY A 166 -3.47 -5.50 -16.88
CA GLY A 166 -3.25 -4.06 -16.92
C GLY A 166 -3.87 -3.39 -18.13
N ASN A 167 -3.62 -2.10 -18.28
CA ASN A 167 -4.05 -1.28 -19.41
C ASN A 167 -2.93 -1.21 -20.47
N ALA A 168 -2.65 -2.35 -21.12
CA ALA A 168 -1.64 -2.42 -22.18
C ALA A 168 -2.29 -2.60 -23.54
N PHE A 169 -1.90 -1.78 -24.50
CA PHE A 169 -2.30 -1.87 -25.90
C PHE A 169 -1.14 -1.47 -26.81
N ASP A 170 -1.31 -1.60 -28.13
CA ASP A 170 -0.25 -1.34 -29.08
C ASP A 170 0.34 0.08 -28.88
N SER A 171 1.66 0.14 -28.74
CA SER A 171 2.45 1.34 -28.46
C SER A 171 2.18 2.09 -27.13
N SER A 172 1.42 1.51 -26.19
CA SER A 172 1.18 2.07 -24.87
C SER A 172 1.10 0.99 -23.80
N ASN A 173 1.72 1.23 -22.65
CA ASN A 173 1.54 0.40 -21.47
C ASN A 173 1.69 1.25 -20.19
N GLU A 174 1.01 0.84 -19.14
CA GLU A 174 1.03 1.46 -17.83
C GLU A 174 1.42 0.40 -16.80
N PRO A 175 2.72 0.13 -16.65
CA PRO A 175 3.20 -0.91 -15.75
C PRO A 175 2.97 -0.52 -14.30
N GLY A 176 2.69 -1.53 -13.47
CA GLY A 176 2.55 -1.40 -12.04
C GLY A 176 3.55 -2.27 -11.29
N ILE A 177 3.72 -1.96 -10.00
CA ILE A 177 4.48 -2.79 -9.06
C ILE A 177 3.49 -3.72 -8.37
N VAL A 178 3.86 -4.99 -8.22
CA VAL A 178 3.03 -6.01 -7.58
C VAL A 178 3.68 -6.45 -6.28
N TRP A 179 2.90 -6.42 -5.22
CA TRP A 179 3.27 -6.93 -3.92
C TRP A 179 2.37 -8.08 -3.54
N VAL A 180 2.90 -9.06 -2.86
CA VAL A 180 2.15 -10.20 -2.31
C VAL A 180 2.36 -10.30 -0.82
N MET A 181 1.33 -10.76 -0.12
CA MET A 181 1.35 -11.00 1.32
C MET A 181 0.71 -12.36 1.61
N GLN A 182 1.28 -13.08 2.55
CA GLN A 182 0.67 -14.25 3.13
C GLN A 182 0.00 -13.88 4.45
N ASP A 183 -1.27 -14.21 4.60
CA ASP A 183 -2.00 -14.11 5.88
C ASP A 183 -1.51 -15.20 6.83
N VAL A 184 -0.41 -14.91 7.54
CA VAL A 184 0.27 -15.90 8.38
C VAL A 184 -0.34 -16.01 9.77
N ASN A 185 -1.05 -14.98 10.21
CA ASN A 185 -1.75 -14.98 11.49
C ASN A 185 -3.19 -15.50 11.38
N GLY A 186 -3.69 -15.73 10.15
CA GLY A 186 -5.02 -16.29 9.88
C GLY A 186 -6.18 -15.37 10.21
N ASN A 187 -5.93 -14.05 10.35
CA ASN A 187 -6.97 -13.09 10.71
C ASN A 187 -7.79 -12.57 9.51
N GLY A 188 -7.35 -12.87 8.29
CA GLY A 188 -7.99 -12.45 7.04
C GLY A 188 -7.82 -10.98 6.70
N LEU A 189 -6.83 -10.30 7.31
CA LEU A 189 -6.49 -8.89 7.07
C LEU A 189 -5.16 -8.76 6.35
N PRO A 190 -4.93 -7.67 5.60
CA PRO A 190 -3.68 -7.42 4.87
C PRO A 190 -2.62 -6.76 5.78
N ASP A 191 -2.36 -7.31 6.95
CA ASP A 191 -1.55 -6.71 8.02
C ASP A 191 -0.27 -7.49 8.35
N ASP A 192 0.08 -8.48 7.53
CA ASP A 192 1.33 -9.21 7.61
C ASP A 192 2.41 -8.61 6.68
N GLU A 193 3.53 -9.27 6.53
CA GLU A 193 4.66 -8.79 5.72
C GLU A 193 4.38 -8.86 4.22
N TRP A 194 4.61 -7.75 3.52
CA TRP A 194 4.48 -7.62 2.07
C TRP A 194 5.81 -7.83 1.36
N TYR A 195 5.77 -8.54 0.24
CA TYR A 195 6.93 -8.83 -0.60
C TYR A 195 6.71 -8.29 -2.01
N GLU A 196 7.61 -7.43 -2.47
CA GLU A 196 7.62 -6.96 -3.84
C GLU A 196 8.05 -8.08 -4.78
N LEU A 197 7.26 -8.31 -5.82
CA LEU A 197 7.64 -9.24 -6.88
C LEU A 197 8.62 -8.56 -7.84
N ARG A 198 9.62 -9.34 -8.28
CA ARG A 198 10.60 -8.84 -9.24
C ARG A 198 9.94 -8.62 -10.60
N GLY A 199 9.96 -7.38 -11.06
CA GLY A 199 9.50 -6.98 -12.39
C GLY A 199 10.66 -6.80 -13.38
N SER A 200 10.33 -6.40 -14.60
CA SER A 200 11.29 -6.16 -15.70
C SER A 200 12.32 -5.07 -15.39
N GLU A 201 11.97 -4.15 -14.49
CA GLU A 201 12.82 -2.99 -14.14
C GLU A 201 13.67 -3.22 -12.88
N THR A 202 13.43 -4.32 -12.15
CA THR A 202 14.14 -4.60 -10.89
C THR A 202 15.63 -4.74 -11.11
N GLY A 203 16.41 -3.93 -10.40
CA GLY A 203 17.87 -3.95 -10.43
C GLY A 203 18.51 -3.22 -11.63
N LYS A 204 17.75 -2.55 -12.47
CA LYS A 204 18.32 -1.66 -13.50
C LYS A 204 18.87 -0.39 -12.86
N PRO A 205 19.98 0.18 -13.38
CA PRO A 205 20.57 1.40 -12.81
C PRO A 205 19.65 2.64 -12.88
N THR A 206 18.67 2.62 -13.77
CA THR A 206 17.70 3.71 -13.96
C THR A 206 16.46 3.58 -13.07
N THR A 207 16.34 2.48 -12.36
CA THR A 207 15.19 2.26 -11.46
C THR A 207 15.41 2.99 -10.15
N ILE A 208 14.51 3.92 -9.84
CA ILE A 208 14.53 4.67 -8.59
C ILE A 208 13.79 3.84 -7.55
N GLN A 209 14.47 3.51 -6.46
CA GLN A 209 13.87 2.85 -5.30
C GLN A 209 13.31 3.90 -4.34
N ASP A 210 12.28 3.53 -3.58
CA ASP A 210 11.64 4.40 -2.58
C ASP A 210 11.22 5.77 -3.14
N TYR A 211 10.73 5.76 -4.40
CA TYR A 211 10.21 6.95 -5.05
C TYR A 211 8.88 7.36 -4.43
N GLU A 212 8.78 8.64 -4.07
CA GLU A 212 7.64 9.19 -3.36
C GLU A 212 7.17 10.48 -4.00
N VAL A 213 5.85 10.65 -4.06
CA VAL A 213 5.21 11.86 -4.57
C VAL A 213 4.19 12.37 -3.55
N THR A 214 4.28 13.65 -3.24
CA THR A 214 3.28 14.37 -2.45
C THR A 214 2.42 15.21 -3.39
N TYR A 215 1.11 14.98 -3.38
CA TYR A 215 0.13 15.75 -4.14
C TYR A 215 -0.52 16.79 -3.24
N PHE A 216 -0.66 17.99 -3.77
CA PHE A 216 -1.31 19.09 -3.06
C PHE A 216 -2.75 19.24 -3.54
N ARG A 217 -3.68 19.29 -2.59
CA ARG A 217 -5.09 19.48 -2.91
C ARG A 217 -5.27 20.78 -3.72
N PRO A 218 -5.94 20.73 -4.89
CA PRO A 218 -6.18 21.93 -5.69
C PRO A 218 -7.07 22.92 -4.95
N ALA A 219 -6.87 24.22 -5.22
CA ALA A 219 -7.63 25.29 -4.58
C ALA A 219 -9.12 25.32 -4.98
N SER A 220 -9.44 24.81 -6.16
CA SER A 220 -10.80 24.71 -6.69
C SER A 220 -10.92 23.54 -7.66
N ASP A 221 -12.15 23.10 -7.90
CA ASP A 221 -12.43 22.08 -8.91
C ASP A 221 -11.99 22.58 -10.30
N GLY A 222 -11.38 21.66 -11.07
CA GLY A 222 -10.83 21.96 -12.40
C GLY A 222 -9.49 22.68 -12.39
N SER A 223 -8.88 22.87 -11.23
CA SER A 223 -7.50 23.35 -11.12
C SER A 223 -6.53 22.16 -11.11
N HIS A 224 -5.30 22.39 -11.59
CA HIS A 224 -4.25 21.40 -11.55
C HIS A 224 -3.96 20.91 -10.13
N THR A 225 -3.71 19.62 -9.99
CA THR A 225 -3.15 19.02 -8.77
C THR A 225 -1.64 19.05 -8.86
N TYR A 226 -1.00 19.96 -8.13
CA TYR A 226 0.45 20.08 -8.07
C TYR A 226 1.05 18.94 -7.24
N TRP A 227 2.28 18.61 -7.56
CA TRP A 227 3.04 17.60 -6.80
C TRP A 227 4.52 17.98 -6.65
N ILE A 228 5.14 17.39 -5.64
CA ILE A 228 6.59 17.36 -5.44
C ILE A 228 7.01 15.91 -5.13
N ASP A 229 8.16 15.49 -5.66
CA ASP A 229 8.73 14.18 -5.34
C ASP A 229 9.86 14.27 -4.30
N ASN A 230 10.31 13.12 -3.82
CA ASN A 230 11.42 13.04 -2.86
C ASN A 230 12.80 13.31 -3.48
N LEU A 231 12.87 13.59 -4.78
CA LEU A 231 14.07 14.02 -5.48
C LEU A 231 14.11 15.54 -5.72
N GLY A 232 13.06 16.25 -5.29
CA GLY A 232 12.92 17.70 -5.44
C GLY A 232 12.36 18.14 -6.80
N ASN A 233 11.86 17.22 -7.62
CA ASN A 233 11.15 17.58 -8.84
C ASN A 233 9.72 18.00 -8.51
N THR A 234 9.16 18.89 -9.33
CA THR A 234 7.80 19.38 -9.19
C THR A 234 7.05 19.31 -10.51
N GLY A 235 5.75 19.21 -10.44
CA GLY A 235 4.88 19.21 -11.60
C GLY A 235 3.41 19.31 -11.22
N TRP A 236 2.55 18.92 -12.15
CA TRP A 236 1.11 18.90 -11.93
C TRP A 236 0.47 17.77 -12.75
N VAL A 237 -0.70 17.36 -12.33
CA VAL A 237 -1.63 16.48 -13.07
C VAL A 237 -2.99 17.16 -13.20
N ASP A 238 -3.71 16.85 -14.27
CA ASP A 238 -5.08 17.31 -14.54
C ASP A 238 -6.11 16.42 -13.83
#